data_e11bfd3df1a500dc228ef716a79189fb
#
_entry.id   e11bfd3df1a500dc228ef716a79189fb
#
_cell.length_a   1.000
_cell.length_b   1.000
_cell.length_c   1.000
_cell.angle_alpha   90.00
_cell.angle_beta   90.00
_cell.angle_gamma   90.00
#
_symmetry.space_group_name_H-M   'P 1'
#
loop_
_entity.id
_entity.type
_entity.pdbx_description
1 polymer ?
#
loop_
_entity_poly.entity_id
_entity_poly.type
_entity_poly.pdbx_seq_one_letter_code
_entity_poly.pdbx_strand_id
1 'polypeptide(L)'
;SIPMDLMHLIGWAWRWLGVPMGRTLDLVLPRWLFKGEERLMSPPECTFDADRGPRMDHALAPCDADRFMEGVHRCLAVPGCKGVLALLPERTMVRPRLEDALSAGFKALEWPRTPAGQRRAYSRLLSGEVDLVVGCHGAAFVPLPPGWTVYMDDESSESWRPVSYPTFSIRALVVERCRVGGLHLVLGSRFPSSRVYLRVKGAAEGSVGAIERVSQVRLQGGSDGSPPGYVTAPLIRRTRQVMAKGDSAIWILDRKGYVG
;
A
#
# COMPACT_ATOMS: atom_id res chain seq x y z
N SER A 1 14.91 5.77 -22.09
CA SER A 1 13.65 5.10 -22.50
C SER A 1 12.74 4.95 -21.29
N ILE A 2 11.43 4.93 -21.50
CA ILE A 2 10.45 4.66 -20.45
C ILE A 2 10.47 3.16 -20.18
N PRO A 3 10.51 2.72 -18.91
CA PRO A 3 10.43 1.30 -18.57
C PRO A 3 9.18 0.62 -19.15
N MET A 4 9.33 -0.59 -19.64
CA MET A 4 8.26 -1.32 -20.36
C MET A 4 7.09 -1.64 -19.44
N ASP A 5 7.33 -1.92 -18.15
CA ASP A 5 6.27 -2.13 -17.14
C ASP A 5 5.35 -0.90 -17.01
N LEU A 6 5.91 0.30 -17.03
CA LEU A 6 5.14 1.55 -16.98
C LEU A 6 4.39 1.80 -18.31
N MET A 7 4.98 1.48 -19.43
CA MET A 7 4.30 1.60 -20.73
C MET A 7 3.08 0.67 -20.83
N HIS A 8 3.25 -0.58 -20.43
CA HIS A 8 2.14 -1.54 -20.34
C HIS A 8 1.07 -1.09 -19.37
N LEU A 9 1.46 -0.57 -18.19
CA LEU A 9 0.53 -0.08 -17.20
C LEU A 9 -0.35 1.07 -17.73
N ILE A 10 0.22 1.96 -18.55
CA ILE A 10 -0.52 3.03 -19.21
C ILE A 10 -1.61 2.45 -20.14
N GLY A 11 -1.23 1.52 -20.99
CA GLY A 11 -2.16 0.86 -21.92
C GLY A 11 -3.25 0.07 -21.17
N TRP A 12 -2.87 -0.61 -20.10
CA TRP A 12 -3.82 -1.35 -19.26
C TRP A 12 -4.80 -0.42 -18.55
N ALA A 13 -4.32 0.67 -17.93
CA ALA A 13 -5.16 1.63 -17.22
C ALA A 13 -6.16 2.32 -18.17
N TRP A 14 -5.72 2.70 -19.37
CA TRP A 14 -6.62 3.23 -20.38
C TRP A 14 -7.73 2.24 -20.75
N ARG A 15 -7.37 0.98 -20.99
CA ARG A 15 -8.29 -0.05 -21.50
C ARG A 15 -9.25 -0.55 -20.42
N TRP A 16 -8.79 -0.74 -19.19
CA TRP A 16 -9.54 -1.39 -18.13
C TRP A 16 -10.17 -0.44 -17.11
N LEU A 17 -9.60 0.74 -16.93
CA LEU A 17 -10.08 1.72 -15.97
C LEU A 17 -10.86 2.86 -16.64
N GLY A 18 -10.91 2.89 -17.98
CA GLY A 18 -11.60 3.94 -18.73
C GLY A 18 -11.00 5.34 -18.52
N VAL A 19 -9.74 5.42 -18.06
CA VAL A 19 -9.08 6.71 -17.83
C VAL A 19 -8.48 7.20 -19.14
N PRO A 20 -8.74 8.45 -19.57
CA PRO A 20 -8.14 8.99 -20.79
C PRO A 20 -6.62 8.86 -20.79
N MET A 21 -6.03 8.44 -21.93
CA MET A 21 -4.61 8.13 -22.02
C MET A 21 -3.71 9.29 -21.56
N GLY A 22 -4.03 10.54 -21.91
CA GLY A 22 -3.28 11.70 -21.45
C GLY A 22 -3.26 11.84 -19.92
N ARG A 23 -4.37 11.55 -19.25
CA ARG A 23 -4.44 11.55 -17.79
C ARG A 23 -3.65 10.39 -17.18
N THR A 24 -3.67 9.24 -17.83
CA THR A 24 -2.89 8.08 -17.39
C THR A 24 -1.40 8.37 -17.52
N LEU A 25 -0.97 9.00 -18.61
CA LEU A 25 0.41 9.44 -18.81
C LEU A 25 0.85 10.43 -17.72
N ASP A 26 0.05 11.46 -17.44
CA ASP A 26 0.34 12.44 -16.38
C ASP A 26 0.46 11.80 -14.99
N LEU A 27 -0.24 10.68 -14.76
CA LEU A 27 -0.21 9.98 -13.50
C LEU A 27 0.98 9.04 -13.37
N VAL A 28 1.22 8.25 -14.41
CA VAL A 28 2.20 7.14 -14.40
C VAL A 28 3.61 7.64 -14.65
N LEU A 29 3.76 8.64 -15.51
CA LEU A 29 5.07 9.14 -15.88
C LEU A 29 5.42 10.40 -15.08
N PRO A 30 6.53 10.40 -14.37
CA PRO A 30 7.04 11.61 -13.74
C PRO A 30 7.24 12.73 -14.77
N ARG A 31 6.73 13.92 -14.48
CA ARG A 31 6.77 15.06 -15.41
C ARG A 31 8.17 15.43 -15.92
N TRP A 32 9.21 15.11 -15.16
CA TRP A 32 10.59 15.36 -15.57
C TRP A 32 11.05 14.46 -16.74
N LEU A 33 10.39 13.30 -16.95
CA LEU A 33 10.65 12.44 -18.11
C LEU A 33 10.25 13.09 -19.44
N PHE A 34 9.28 14.02 -19.43
CA PHE A 34 8.83 14.71 -20.62
C PHE A 34 9.72 15.89 -21.04
N LYS A 35 10.62 16.34 -20.16
CA LYS A 35 11.45 17.54 -20.44
C LYS A 35 12.70 17.27 -21.25
N GLY A 36 12.94 16.02 -21.67
CA GLY A 36 13.84 15.66 -22.78
C GLY A 36 15.35 15.98 -22.63
N GLU A 37 15.79 16.51 -21.51
CA GLU A 37 17.15 17.08 -21.37
C GLU A 37 18.24 16.07 -21.02
N GLU A 38 17.92 14.82 -20.72
CA GLU A 38 18.92 13.79 -20.46
C GLU A 38 18.53 12.44 -21.04
N ARG A 39 19.49 11.77 -21.64
CA ARG A 39 19.42 10.33 -21.91
C ARG A 39 19.39 9.63 -20.56
N LEU A 40 18.19 9.33 -20.07
CA LEU A 40 18.06 8.38 -18.97
C LEU A 40 18.76 7.10 -19.40
N MET A 41 19.68 6.63 -18.60
CA MET A 41 20.23 5.29 -18.79
C MET A 41 19.02 4.35 -18.84
N SER A 42 18.83 3.70 -19.99
CA SER A 42 17.80 2.69 -20.13
C SER A 42 18.07 1.63 -19.07
N PRO A 43 17.12 1.31 -18.19
CA PRO A 43 17.27 0.10 -17.40
C PRO A 43 17.53 -1.04 -18.40
N PRO A 44 18.42 -1.98 -18.08
CA PRO A 44 18.66 -3.13 -18.92
C PRO A 44 17.32 -3.79 -19.25
N GLU A 45 17.18 -4.29 -20.46
CA GLU A 45 15.97 -4.94 -20.94
C GLU A 45 15.56 -6.03 -19.96
N CYS A 46 14.49 -5.80 -19.22
CA CYS A 46 13.84 -6.85 -18.46
C CYS A 46 13.17 -7.75 -19.50
N THR A 47 13.60 -8.99 -19.61
CA THR A 47 12.91 -10.00 -20.40
C THR A 47 11.51 -10.18 -19.81
N PHE A 48 10.54 -9.75 -20.57
CA PHE A 48 9.14 -9.79 -20.21
C PHE A 48 8.62 -11.22 -20.34
N ASP A 49 8.33 -11.86 -19.25
CA ASP A 49 7.66 -13.17 -19.24
C ASP A 49 6.17 -12.96 -18.92
N ALA A 50 5.37 -12.80 -19.96
CA ALA A 50 3.93 -12.52 -19.85
C ALA A 50 3.14 -13.68 -19.21
N ASP A 51 3.68 -14.89 -19.21
CA ASP A 51 3.00 -16.11 -18.73
C ASP A 51 3.22 -16.37 -17.24
N ARG A 52 4.18 -15.70 -16.62
CA ARG A 52 4.36 -15.77 -15.16
C ARG A 52 3.43 -14.79 -14.48
N GLY A 53 2.43 -15.32 -13.79
CA GLY A 53 1.63 -14.53 -12.86
C GLY A 53 2.51 -13.80 -11.84
N PRO A 54 2.01 -12.72 -11.17
CA PRO A 54 2.80 -11.99 -10.18
C PRO A 54 3.22 -12.97 -9.10
N ARG A 55 4.52 -13.00 -8.78
CA ARG A 55 5.01 -13.68 -7.58
C ARG A 55 4.58 -12.83 -6.40
N MET A 56 3.54 -13.28 -5.73
CA MET A 56 2.95 -12.56 -4.59
C MET A 56 3.22 -13.32 -3.31
N ASP A 57 3.68 -12.63 -2.30
CA ASP A 57 3.81 -13.12 -0.95
C ASP A 57 3.00 -12.21 0.00
N HIS A 58 2.80 -12.67 1.22
CA HIS A 58 2.00 -11.96 2.20
C HIS A 58 2.71 -11.86 3.55
N ALA A 59 2.89 -10.64 4.05
CA ALA A 59 3.42 -10.37 5.37
C ALA A 59 2.26 -10.04 6.33
N LEU A 60 1.98 -10.97 7.23
CA LEU A 60 1.02 -10.78 8.32
C LEU A 60 1.79 -10.50 9.61
N ALA A 61 1.57 -9.36 10.20
CA ALA A 61 2.15 -9.01 11.49
C ALA A 61 1.11 -8.35 12.39
N PRO A 62 1.15 -8.61 13.70
CA PRO A 62 0.17 -8.08 14.65
C PRO A 62 0.33 -6.58 14.91
N CYS A 63 1.54 -6.04 14.76
CA CYS A 63 1.89 -4.65 14.98
C CYS A 63 2.23 -3.94 13.67
N ASP A 64 1.81 -2.68 13.51
CA ASP A 64 2.05 -1.93 12.28
C ASP A 64 3.54 -1.70 12.02
N ALA A 65 4.35 -1.46 13.07
CA ALA A 65 5.79 -1.31 12.93
C ALA A 65 6.46 -2.61 12.49
N ASP A 66 6.13 -3.72 13.17
CA ASP A 66 6.69 -5.03 12.86
C ASP A 66 6.28 -5.48 11.46
N ARG A 67 5.04 -5.20 11.06
CA ARG A 67 4.55 -5.52 9.71
C ARG A 67 5.37 -4.85 8.61
N PHE A 68 5.71 -3.57 8.77
CA PHE A 68 6.48 -2.84 7.77
C PHE A 68 7.88 -3.47 7.61
N MET A 69 8.59 -3.64 8.70
CA MET A 69 9.94 -4.22 8.66
C MET A 69 9.93 -5.67 8.21
N GLU A 70 8.95 -6.46 8.66
CA GLU A 70 8.76 -7.84 8.20
C GLU A 70 8.53 -7.89 6.68
N GLY A 71 7.69 -7.01 6.14
CA GLY A 71 7.44 -6.91 4.70
C GLY A 71 8.70 -6.54 3.91
N VAL A 72 9.49 -5.59 4.41
CA VAL A 72 10.77 -5.21 3.79
C VAL A 72 11.75 -6.38 3.81
N HIS A 73 11.91 -7.07 4.96
CA HIS A 73 12.79 -8.23 5.06
C HIS A 73 12.37 -9.38 4.14
N ARG A 74 11.07 -9.64 3.99
CA ARG A 74 10.56 -10.63 3.03
C ARG A 74 10.89 -10.27 1.58
N CYS A 75 10.82 -8.99 1.24
CA CYS A 75 11.26 -8.52 -0.07
C CYS A 75 12.75 -8.78 -0.29
N LEU A 76 13.59 -8.50 0.71
CA LEU A 76 15.04 -8.71 0.63
C LEU A 76 15.42 -10.19 0.59
N ALA A 77 14.61 -11.07 1.17
CA ALA A 77 14.81 -12.52 1.12
C ALA A 77 14.55 -13.13 -0.28
N VAL A 78 13.96 -12.35 -1.20
CA VAL A 78 13.76 -12.80 -2.59
C VAL A 78 15.12 -12.95 -3.27
N PRO A 79 15.42 -14.11 -3.88
CA PRO A 79 16.70 -14.32 -4.56
C PRO A 79 16.98 -13.26 -5.62
N GLY A 80 18.15 -12.63 -5.55
CA GLY A 80 18.57 -11.57 -6.48
C GLY A 80 17.95 -10.19 -6.20
N CYS A 81 17.26 -10.00 -5.08
CA CYS A 81 16.77 -8.69 -4.66
C CYS A 81 17.94 -7.72 -4.42
N LYS A 82 17.85 -6.55 -5.05
CA LYS A 82 18.84 -5.46 -4.93
C LYS A 82 18.30 -4.23 -4.21
N GLY A 83 16.99 -4.18 -4.02
CA GLY A 83 16.35 -3.08 -3.35
C GLY A 83 14.82 -3.22 -3.29
N VAL A 84 14.21 -2.42 -2.47
CA VAL A 84 12.77 -2.49 -2.16
C VAL A 84 12.11 -1.14 -2.41
N LEU A 85 10.98 -1.16 -3.11
CA LEU A 85 10.03 -0.07 -3.14
C LEU A 85 8.93 -0.35 -2.12
N ALA A 86 8.94 0.39 -1.02
CA ALA A 86 7.93 0.28 0.03
C ALA A 86 6.83 1.34 -0.14
N LEU A 87 5.61 0.89 -0.38
CA LEU A 87 4.43 1.71 -0.60
C LEU A 87 3.56 1.73 0.65
N LEU A 88 3.22 2.92 1.11
CA LEU A 88 2.38 3.16 2.29
C LEU A 88 1.04 3.80 1.86
N PRO A 89 -0.08 3.43 2.50
CA PRO A 89 -1.40 3.95 2.12
C PRO A 89 -1.54 5.45 2.41
N GLU A 90 -0.87 5.92 3.46
CA GLU A 90 -0.98 7.31 3.91
C GLU A 90 0.37 7.99 4.03
N ARG A 91 0.38 9.27 3.68
CA ARG A 91 1.59 10.07 3.74
C ARG A 91 2.14 10.27 5.15
N THR A 92 1.27 10.36 6.12
CA THR A 92 1.61 10.50 7.54
C THR A 92 2.48 9.36 8.04
N MET A 93 2.37 8.18 7.41
CA MET A 93 3.14 7.00 7.74
C MET A 93 4.56 6.99 7.13
N VAL A 94 4.81 7.79 6.09
CA VAL A 94 6.06 7.71 5.32
C VAL A 94 7.27 8.07 6.17
N ARG A 95 7.19 9.20 6.89
CA ARG A 95 8.31 9.69 7.68
C ARG A 95 8.68 8.75 8.85
N PRO A 96 7.73 8.29 9.69
CA PRO A 96 8.05 7.31 10.74
C PRO A 96 8.69 6.04 10.18
N ARG A 97 8.16 5.48 9.09
CA ARG A 97 8.71 4.26 8.48
C ARG A 97 10.07 4.46 7.83
N LEU A 98 10.32 5.64 7.30
CA LEU A 98 11.66 6.01 6.83
C LEU A 98 12.66 6.08 7.98
N GLU A 99 12.27 6.66 9.11
CA GLU A 99 13.10 6.75 10.32
C GLU A 99 13.38 5.36 10.90
N ASP A 100 12.37 4.47 10.95
CA ASP A 100 12.54 3.06 11.33
C ASP A 100 13.57 2.36 10.44
N ALA A 101 13.45 2.51 9.12
CA ALA A 101 14.34 1.90 8.15
C ALA A 101 15.78 2.43 8.25
N LEU A 102 15.96 3.74 8.40
CA LEU A 102 17.29 4.35 8.60
C LEU A 102 17.92 3.87 9.90
N SER A 103 17.14 3.75 10.97
CA SER A 103 17.62 3.24 12.26
C SER A 103 18.02 1.76 12.19
N ALA A 104 17.38 1.00 11.31
CA ALA A 104 17.75 -0.38 11.01
C ALA A 104 18.96 -0.52 10.05
N GLY A 105 19.55 0.59 9.61
CA GLY A 105 20.78 0.61 8.79
C GLY A 105 20.54 0.58 7.28
N PHE A 106 19.30 0.73 6.81
CA PHE A 106 19.00 0.81 5.38
C PHE A 106 19.48 2.13 4.78
N LYS A 107 19.94 2.10 3.53
CA LYS A 107 20.16 3.28 2.71
C LYS A 107 18.81 3.72 2.11
N ALA A 108 17.94 4.24 2.98
CA ALA A 108 16.56 4.55 2.62
C ALA A 108 16.39 6.01 2.18
N LEU A 109 15.40 6.24 1.30
CA LEU A 109 14.94 7.59 0.93
C LEU A 109 13.42 7.65 0.79
N GLU A 110 12.84 8.81 1.13
CA GLU A 110 11.46 9.15 0.77
C GLU A 110 11.39 9.53 -0.72
N TRP A 111 10.41 8.98 -1.44
CA TRP A 111 10.17 9.40 -2.82
C TRP A 111 9.66 10.85 -2.86
N PRO A 112 10.40 11.78 -3.48
CA PRO A 112 10.07 13.18 -3.45
C PRO A 112 8.81 13.53 -4.27
N ARG A 113 8.16 14.64 -3.88
CA ARG A 113 6.98 15.16 -4.61
C ARG A 113 7.34 16.06 -5.79
N THR A 114 8.49 16.72 -5.70
CA THR A 114 8.89 17.68 -6.72
C THR A 114 9.62 16.99 -7.88
N PRO A 115 9.39 17.40 -9.13
CA PRO A 115 10.07 16.82 -10.29
C PRO A 115 11.60 16.83 -10.17
N ALA A 116 12.17 17.92 -9.67
CA ALA A 116 13.62 18.02 -9.47
C ALA A 116 14.12 17.08 -8.37
N GLY A 117 13.35 16.91 -7.29
CA GLY A 117 13.65 15.93 -6.25
C GLY A 117 13.58 14.50 -6.76
N GLN A 118 12.54 14.18 -7.51
CA GLN A 118 12.36 12.85 -8.12
C GLN A 118 13.53 12.50 -9.05
N ARG A 119 13.98 13.45 -9.88
CA ARG A 119 15.13 13.24 -10.74
C ARG A 119 16.40 12.91 -9.97
N ARG A 120 16.69 13.68 -8.89
CA ARG A 120 17.85 13.41 -8.02
C ARG A 120 17.74 12.07 -7.30
N ALA A 121 16.56 11.76 -6.77
CA ALA A 121 16.29 10.48 -6.12
C ALA A 121 16.47 9.31 -7.08
N TYR A 122 16.02 9.47 -8.31
CA TYR A 122 16.17 8.45 -9.35
C TYR A 122 17.65 8.22 -9.74
N SER A 123 18.44 9.28 -9.85
CA SER A 123 19.90 9.14 -10.09
C SER A 123 20.57 8.34 -8.98
N ARG A 124 20.25 8.62 -7.72
CA ARG A 124 20.78 7.88 -6.56
C ARG A 124 20.33 6.40 -6.53
N LEU A 125 19.11 6.15 -7.01
CA LEU A 125 18.58 4.80 -7.13
C LEU A 125 19.34 4.01 -8.21
N LEU A 126 19.63 4.63 -9.35
CA LEU A 126 20.39 4.01 -10.43
C LEU A 126 21.86 3.78 -10.09
N SER A 127 22.49 4.67 -9.29
CA SER A 127 23.87 4.51 -8.83
C SER A 127 24.04 3.44 -7.76
N GLY A 128 22.94 2.86 -7.24
CA GLY A 128 23.00 1.87 -6.16
C GLY A 128 23.28 2.48 -4.77
N GLU A 129 23.15 3.80 -4.65
CA GLU A 129 23.31 4.47 -3.34
C GLU A 129 22.13 4.21 -2.40
N VAL A 130 21.04 3.66 -2.91
CA VAL A 130 19.77 3.46 -2.21
C VAL A 130 19.35 2.02 -2.39
N ASP A 131 18.95 1.39 -1.29
CA ASP A 131 18.40 0.03 -1.26
C ASP A 131 16.92 -0.03 -0.84
N LEU A 132 16.40 1.09 -0.31
CA LEU A 132 14.98 1.20 0.06
C LEU A 132 14.40 2.56 -0.32
N VAL A 133 13.33 2.53 -1.09
CA VAL A 133 12.52 3.73 -1.39
C VAL A 133 11.20 3.61 -0.65
N VAL A 134 10.87 4.61 0.16
CA VAL A 134 9.59 4.66 0.88
C VAL A 134 8.72 5.77 0.30
N GLY A 135 7.46 5.49 0.05
CA GLY A 135 6.55 6.49 -0.47
C GLY A 135 5.08 6.10 -0.46
N CYS A 136 4.25 7.03 -0.87
CA CYS A 136 2.80 6.87 -1.04
C CYS A 136 2.44 6.62 -2.51
N HIS A 137 1.19 6.87 -2.87
CA HIS A 137 0.58 6.64 -4.18
C HIS A 137 1.47 7.02 -5.37
N GLY A 138 2.09 8.20 -5.35
CA GLY A 138 2.99 8.65 -6.42
C GLY A 138 4.27 7.83 -6.56
N ALA A 139 4.70 7.15 -5.50
CA ALA A 139 5.85 6.27 -5.54
C ALA A 139 5.55 4.95 -6.28
N ALA A 140 4.28 4.58 -6.44
CA ALA A 140 3.89 3.40 -7.20
C ALA A 140 4.39 3.41 -8.66
N PHE A 141 4.77 4.58 -9.16
CA PHE A 141 5.22 4.77 -10.55
C PHE A 141 6.73 5.06 -10.66
N VAL A 142 7.49 4.86 -9.60
CA VAL A 142 8.95 4.99 -9.63
C VAL A 142 9.52 4.00 -10.64
N PRO A 143 10.32 4.44 -11.63
CA PRO A 143 11.04 3.51 -12.50
C PRO A 143 12.01 2.68 -11.66
N LEU A 144 11.84 1.36 -11.64
CA LEU A 144 12.65 0.45 -10.84
C LEU A 144 13.77 -0.18 -11.67
N PRO A 145 15.01 -0.23 -11.14
CA PRO A 145 16.06 -1.03 -11.72
C PRO A 145 15.75 -2.53 -11.62
N PRO A 146 16.37 -3.38 -12.45
CA PRO A 146 16.25 -4.83 -12.34
C PRO A 146 16.67 -5.35 -10.97
N GLY A 147 15.94 -6.35 -10.48
CA GLY A 147 16.19 -6.94 -9.17
C GLY A 147 15.55 -6.18 -8.00
N TRP A 148 14.73 -5.19 -8.29
CA TRP A 148 13.93 -4.54 -7.25
C TRP A 148 12.63 -5.31 -6.98
N THR A 149 12.21 -5.29 -5.73
CA THR A 149 10.95 -5.87 -5.26
C THR A 149 10.02 -4.78 -4.76
N VAL A 150 8.74 -5.08 -4.66
CA VAL A 150 7.73 -4.12 -4.20
C VAL A 150 7.09 -4.64 -2.92
N TYR A 151 7.08 -3.81 -1.89
CA TYR A 151 6.29 -4.00 -0.69
C TYR A 151 5.12 -3.02 -0.70
N MET A 152 3.92 -3.49 -0.44
CA MET A 152 2.72 -2.66 -0.30
C MET A 152 2.12 -2.90 1.08
N ASP A 153 2.21 -1.90 1.95
CA ASP A 153 1.69 -1.95 3.31
C ASP A 153 0.17 -1.72 3.35
N ASP A 154 -0.50 -2.38 4.28
CA ASP A 154 -1.94 -2.30 4.49
C ASP A 154 -2.75 -2.36 3.18
N GLU A 155 -2.60 -3.48 2.46
CA GLU A 155 -3.18 -3.68 1.13
C GLU A 155 -4.71 -3.55 1.10
N SER A 156 -5.35 -3.74 2.25
CA SER A 156 -6.80 -3.63 2.42
C SER A 156 -7.28 -2.20 2.67
N SER A 157 -6.39 -1.24 2.93
CA SER A 157 -6.73 0.14 3.22
C SER A 157 -7.53 0.81 2.09
N GLU A 158 -8.57 1.53 2.45
CA GLU A 158 -9.34 2.34 1.50
C GLU A 158 -8.54 3.51 0.96
N SER A 159 -7.50 3.95 1.67
CA SER A 159 -6.59 5.02 1.24
C SER A 159 -5.88 4.70 -0.08
N TRP A 160 -5.86 3.43 -0.52
CA TRP A 160 -5.38 3.04 -1.85
C TRP A 160 -6.30 3.47 -3.00
N ARG A 161 -7.42 4.11 -2.70
CA ARG A 161 -8.32 4.73 -3.69
C ARG A 161 -8.28 6.24 -3.51
N PRO A 162 -7.63 6.99 -4.41
CA PRO A 162 -7.66 8.44 -4.38
C PRO A 162 -9.09 8.97 -4.42
N VAL A 163 -9.40 9.98 -3.61
CA VAL A 163 -10.70 10.64 -3.60
C VAL A 163 -10.90 11.51 -4.84
N SER A 164 -9.81 12.03 -5.40
CA SER A 164 -9.83 12.86 -6.60
C SER A 164 -9.78 12.02 -7.88
N TYR A 165 -10.46 12.49 -8.92
CA TYR A 165 -10.42 11.84 -10.23
C TYR A 165 -8.97 11.81 -10.80
N PRO A 166 -8.56 10.70 -11.39
CA PRO A 166 -9.29 9.44 -11.59
C PRO A 166 -9.28 8.56 -10.32
N THR A 167 -10.49 8.12 -9.91
CA THR A 167 -10.71 7.33 -8.69
C THR A 167 -10.47 5.84 -8.92
N PHE A 168 -9.27 5.45 -9.24
CA PHE A 168 -8.92 4.05 -9.42
C PHE A 168 -8.08 3.51 -8.25
N SER A 169 -8.08 2.21 -8.08
CA SER A 169 -7.28 1.57 -7.04
C SER A 169 -5.81 1.55 -7.41
N ILE A 170 -4.98 2.26 -6.65
CA ILE A 170 -3.51 2.20 -6.76
C ILE A 170 -3.03 0.77 -6.55
N ARG A 171 -3.67 0.01 -5.64
CA ARG A 171 -3.37 -1.41 -5.45
C ARG A 171 -3.53 -2.21 -6.75
N ALA A 172 -4.61 -2.01 -7.48
CA ALA A 172 -4.82 -2.71 -8.75
C ALA A 172 -3.72 -2.40 -9.76
N LEU A 173 -3.29 -1.12 -9.83
CA LEU A 173 -2.18 -0.70 -10.68
C LEU A 173 -0.85 -1.33 -10.26
N VAL A 174 -0.56 -1.38 -8.97
CA VAL A 174 0.68 -1.99 -8.45
C VAL A 174 0.71 -3.49 -8.74
N VAL A 175 -0.39 -4.20 -8.49
CA VAL A 175 -0.51 -5.64 -8.80
C VAL A 175 -0.29 -5.89 -10.29
N GLU A 176 -0.93 -5.10 -11.16
CA GLU A 176 -0.76 -5.22 -12.60
C GLU A 176 0.67 -4.89 -13.04
N ARG A 177 1.25 -3.82 -12.50
CA ARG A 177 2.65 -3.46 -12.74
C ARG A 177 3.61 -4.59 -12.40
N CYS A 178 3.45 -5.19 -11.22
CA CYS A 178 4.29 -6.30 -10.78
C CYS A 178 4.09 -7.54 -11.68
N ARG A 179 2.85 -7.81 -12.09
CA ARG A 179 2.55 -8.90 -13.03
C ARG A 179 3.26 -8.72 -14.35
N VAL A 180 3.15 -7.53 -14.92
CA VAL A 180 3.70 -7.19 -16.24
C VAL A 180 5.22 -7.07 -16.20
N GLY A 181 5.77 -6.44 -15.17
CA GLY A 181 7.21 -6.25 -14.99
C GLY A 181 7.94 -7.47 -14.43
N GLY A 182 7.25 -8.57 -14.12
CA GLY A 182 7.87 -9.73 -13.47
C GLY A 182 8.42 -9.42 -12.08
N LEU A 183 7.92 -8.35 -11.43
CA LEU A 183 8.38 -7.92 -10.13
C LEU A 183 7.77 -8.81 -9.03
N HIS A 184 8.55 -9.11 -8.01
CA HIS A 184 8.02 -9.74 -6.82
C HIS A 184 7.24 -8.72 -5.99
N LEU A 185 6.05 -9.08 -5.51
CA LEU A 185 5.17 -8.23 -4.71
C LEU A 185 4.89 -8.88 -3.37
N VAL A 186 5.24 -8.19 -2.29
CA VAL A 186 4.87 -8.56 -0.93
C VAL A 186 3.74 -7.63 -0.47
N LEU A 187 2.63 -8.22 -0.06
CA LEU A 187 1.47 -7.49 0.46
C LEU A 187 1.45 -7.59 1.99
N GLY A 188 1.52 -6.45 2.66
CA GLY A 188 1.37 -6.35 4.11
C GLY A 188 -0.08 -6.07 4.49
N SER A 189 -0.60 -6.73 5.51
CA SER A 189 -1.87 -6.36 6.13
C SER A 189 -2.00 -6.93 7.53
N ARG A 190 -2.79 -6.27 8.33
CA ARG A 190 -3.28 -6.83 9.60
C ARG A 190 -4.42 -7.81 9.36
N PHE A 191 -5.30 -7.43 8.44
CA PHE A 191 -6.41 -8.26 7.97
C PHE A 191 -6.37 -8.25 6.44
N PRO A 192 -6.03 -9.37 5.80
CA PRO A 192 -5.96 -9.43 4.36
C PRO A 192 -7.34 -9.22 3.74
N SER A 193 -7.40 -8.53 2.61
CA SER A 193 -8.62 -8.45 1.84
C SER A 193 -9.05 -9.86 1.39
N SER A 194 -10.35 -10.07 1.18
CA SER A 194 -10.89 -11.37 0.76
C SER A 194 -10.19 -11.92 -0.50
N ARG A 195 -9.79 -11.05 -1.42
CA ARG A 195 -9.05 -11.43 -2.64
C ARG A 195 -7.66 -11.97 -2.35
N VAL A 196 -6.95 -11.33 -1.41
CA VAL A 196 -5.61 -11.79 -0.99
C VAL A 196 -5.74 -13.05 -0.16
N TYR A 197 -6.68 -13.09 0.77
CA TYR A 197 -6.94 -14.26 1.60
C TYR A 197 -7.20 -15.53 0.76
N LEU A 198 -8.03 -15.44 -0.27
CA LEU A 198 -8.31 -16.57 -1.16
C LEU A 198 -7.09 -17.07 -1.94
N ARG A 199 -6.14 -16.18 -2.24
CA ARG A 199 -4.91 -16.55 -2.97
C ARG A 199 -3.84 -17.14 -2.06
N VAL A 200 -3.83 -16.79 -0.79
CA VAL A 200 -2.78 -17.16 0.19
C VAL A 200 -3.27 -18.23 1.17
N LYS A 201 -4.52 -18.70 1.03
CA LYS A 201 -5.18 -19.64 1.94
C LYS A 201 -4.39 -20.92 2.24
N GLY A 202 -3.43 -21.30 1.43
CA GLY A 202 -2.53 -22.42 1.69
C GLY A 202 -1.27 -22.07 2.48
N ALA A 203 -0.91 -20.79 2.57
CA ALA A 203 0.34 -20.34 3.20
C ALA A 203 0.12 -19.70 4.59
N ALA A 204 -1.10 -19.30 4.92
CA ALA A 204 -1.43 -18.48 6.08
C ALA A 204 -2.07 -19.22 7.27
N GLU A 205 -2.14 -20.54 7.24
CA GLU A 205 -2.84 -21.31 8.30
C GLU A 205 -2.22 -21.22 9.70
N GLY A 206 -1.08 -20.53 9.86
CA GLY A 206 -0.41 -20.40 11.14
C GLY A 206 -0.38 -19.03 11.79
N SER A 207 -0.85 -17.95 11.14
CA SER A 207 -0.55 -16.58 11.59
C SER A 207 -1.74 -15.66 11.84
N VAL A 208 -2.96 -16.10 11.64
CA VAL A 208 -4.13 -15.33 12.10
C VAL A 208 -4.30 -15.61 13.58
N GLY A 209 -3.83 -14.71 14.43
CA GLY A 209 -4.08 -14.76 15.87
C GLY A 209 -5.56 -14.96 16.11
N ALA A 210 -5.90 -15.90 16.97
CA ALA A 210 -7.28 -16.20 17.33
C ALA A 210 -8.00 -14.90 17.71
N ILE A 211 -9.07 -14.57 17.00
CA ILE A 211 -9.96 -13.48 17.38
C ILE A 211 -10.65 -13.96 18.67
N GLU A 212 -10.13 -13.54 19.80
CA GLU A 212 -10.80 -13.77 21.07
C GLU A 212 -12.16 -13.06 21.05
N ARG A 213 -13.21 -13.84 21.01
CA ARG A 213 -14.62 -13.50 21.17
C ARG A 213 -15.02 -12.06 20.87
N VAL A 214 -15.61 -11.85 19.71
CA VAL A 214 -16.43 -10.66 19.46
C VAL A 214 -17.81 -10.86 20.06
N SER A 215 -18.14 -10.10 21.12
CA SER A 215 -19.48 -10.05 21.66
C SER A 215 -20.32 -9.04 20.87
N GLN A 216 -21.28 -9.49 20.07
CA GLN A 216 -22.23 -8.60 19.42
C GLN A 216 -23.34 -8.21 20.40
N VAL A 217 -23.49 -6.92 20.65
CA VAL A 217 -24.66 -6.37 21.34
C VAL A 217 -25.61 -5.84 20.26
N ARG A 218 -26.75 -6.51 20.05
CA ARG A 218 -27.81 -5.96 19.22
C ARG A 218 -28.44 -4.77 19.94
N LEU A 219 -28.39 -3.60 19.32
CA LEU A 219 -29.14 -2.44 19.77
C LEU A 219 -30.61 -2.66 19.40
N GLN A 220 -31.48 -2.81 20.37
CA GLN A 220 -32.92 -2.80 20.16
C GLN A 220 -33.38 -1.35 20.00
N GLY A 221 -34.25 -1.11 19.01
CA GLY A 221 -34.93 0.17 18.85
C GLY A 221 -35.69 0.58 20.11
N GLY A 222 -35.98 1.87 20.24
CA GLY A 222 -36.82 2.34 21.35
C GLY A 222 -38.21 1.64 21.33
N SER A 223 -38.80 1.46 22.50
CA SER A 223 -40.15 0.86 22.67
C SER A 223 -41.24 1.61 21.92
N ASP A 224 -40.98 2.81 21.43
CA ASP A 224 -41.86 3.70 20.67
C ASP A 224 -41.68 3.60 19.15
N GLY A 225 -40.85 2.66 18.67
CA GLY A 225 -40.54 2.50 17.23
C GLY A 225 -39.56 3.53 16.68
N SER A 226 -39.02 4.41 17.50
CA SER A 226 -37.97 5.34 17.06
C SER A 226 -36.67 4.61 16.72
N PRO A 227 -35.90 5.06 15.70
CA PRO A 227 -34.61 4.46 15.41
C PRO A 227 -33.68 4.61 16.61
N PRO A 228 -32.86 3.60 16.91
CA PRO A 228 -31.92 3.67 18.03
C PRO A 228 -30.99 4.87 17.87
N GLY A 229 -30.91 5.71 18.88
CA GLY A 229 -29.88 6.76 18.92
C GLY A 229 -28.49 6.14 18.85
N TYR A 230 -27.54 6.85 18.27
CA TYR A 230 -26.15 6.37 18.12
C TYR A 230 -25.48 6.07 19.47
N VAL A 231 -25.89 6.78 20.52
CA VAL A 231 -25.41 6.58 21.89
C VAL A 231 -26.59 6.15 22.75
N THR A 232 -26.69 4.86 22.98
CA THR A 232 -27.80 4.29 23.74
C THR A 232 -27.44 4.12 25.23
N ALA A 233 -28.45 4.15 26.10
CA ALA A 233 -28.24 3.94 27.51
C ALA A 233 -27.55 2.59 27.85
N PRO A 234 -27.85 1.46 27.16
CA PRO A 234 -27.10 0.22 27.33
C PRO A 234 -25.63 0.34 26.98
N LEU A 235 -25.29 1.08 25.88
CA LEU A 235 -23.90 1.31 25.47
C LEU A 235 -23.13 2.08 26.53
N ILE A 236 -23.72 3.18 27.05
CA ILE A 236 -23.13 3.98 28.13
C ILE A 236 -22.91 3.13 29.39
N ARG A 237 -23.90 2.33 29.78
CA ARG A 237 -23.80 1.46 30.93
C ARG A 237 -22.68 0.45 30.80
N ARG A 238 -22.57 -0.18 29.60
CA ARG A 238 -21.50 -1.15 29.33
C ARG A 238 -20.12 -0.51 29.32
N THR A 239 -19.99 0.67 28.73
CA THR A 239 -18.74 1.44 28.76
C THR A 239 -18.30 1.74 30.20
N ARG A 240 -19.23 2.23 31.04
CA ARG A 240 -18.93 2.48 32.47
C ARG A 240 -18.49 1.23 33.22
N GLN A 241 -19.11 0.07 32.94
CA GLN A 241 -18.71 -1.20 33.53
C GLN A 241 -17.30 -1.64 33.12
N VAL A 242 -16.93 -1.43 31.85
CA VAL A 242 -15.59 -1.74 31.32
C VAL A 242 -14.55 -0.82 31.98
N MET A 243 -14.82 0.49 31.96
CA MET A 243 -13.91 1.48 32.57
C MET A 243 -13.75 1.28 34.09
N ALA A 244 -14.81 0.88 34.80
CA ALA A 244 -14.73 0.60 36.24
C ALA A 244 -13.83 -0.61 36.59
N LYS A 245 -13.51 -1.47 35.59
CA LYS A 245 -12.56 -2.58 35.73
C LYS A 245 -11.13 -2.19 35.38
N GLY A 246 -10.88 -0.94 35.01
CA GLY A 246 -9.58 -0.45 34.54
C GLY A 246 -9.29 -0.70 33.05
N ASP A 247 -10.27 -1.24 32.32
CA ASP A 247 -10.16 -1.49 30.87
C ASP A 247 -10.47 -0.22 30.08
N SER A 248 -10.08 -0.21 28.79
CA SER A 248 -10.36 0.88 27.86
C SER A 248 -11.57 0.58 26.96
N ALA A 249 -12.30 1.62 26.58
CA ALA A 249 -13.42 1.51 25.65
C ALA A 249 -13.22 2.44 24.45
N ILE A 250 -13.44 1.92 23.23
CA ILE A 250 -13.39 2.70 21.99
C ILE A 250 -14.77 2.66 21.34
N TRP A 251 -15.30 3.82 21.02
CA TRP A 251 -16.55 3.94 20.26
C TRP A 251 -16.22 4.29 18.81
N ILE A 252 -16.68 3.46 17.89
CA ILE A 252 -16.55 3.69 16.45
C ILE A 252 -17.94 4.09 15.94
N LEU A 253 -18.08 5.33 15.47
CA LEU A 253 -19.30 5.88 14.89
C LEU A 253 -19.12 6.00 13.37
N ASP A 254 -19.97 5.34 12.62
CA ASP A 254 -19.89 5.26 11.14
C ASP A 254 -20.41 6.53 10.43
N ARG A 255 -20.76 7.59 11.16
CA ARG A 255 -21.20 8.85 10.55
C ARG A 255 -20.39 10.04 11.03
N LYS A 256 -19.89 10.82 10.08
CA LYS A 256 -19.50 12.20 10.33
C LYS A 256 -20.71 12.89 10.94
N GLY A 257 -20.55 13.39 12.16
CA GLY A 257 -21.65 13.96 12.92
C GLY A 257 -22.48 14.94 12.10
N TYR A 258 -23.72 14.62 11.91
CA TYR A 258 -24.74 15.60 11.59
C TYR A 258 -25.03 16.30 12.93
N VAL A 259 -24.46 17.49 13.10
CA VAL A 259 -24.99 18.44 14.07
C VAL A 259 -26.12 19.13 13.34
N GLY A 260 -27.35 18.68 13.62
CA GLY A 260 -28.55 19.44 13.30
C GLY A 260 -28.69 20.61 14.24
#